data_1d6db240eaec04c87baa58cb2bed3db1
#
_entry.id   1d6db240eaec04c87baa58cb2bed3db1
#
_cell.length_a   1.000
_cell.length_b   1.000
_cell.length_c   1.000
_cell.angle_alpha   90.00
_cell.angle_beta   90.00
_cell.angle_gamma   90.00
#
_symmetry.space_group_name_H-M   'P 1'
#
loop_
_entity.id
_entity.type
_entity.pdbx_description
1 polymer ?
#
loop_
_entity_poly.entity_id
_entity_poly.type
_entity_poly.pdbx_seq_one_letter_code
_entity_poly.pdbx_strand_id
1 'polypeptide(L)'
;MSIDAVAAEQQRFMVRVYNWMAAGLGITGFMAYYVANTPKLFNIVMGNPILPIVLIIAQIGLVFWLASRVMQMSVSQATGVFFLYAGLTGITFSTLFVVYTASSITSTFLVTAGTFGAMSLYGYTTKKDLTSWGSFLFMGLIGIIIASVVNIFMQSPMMHMIITYAGVLIFVGLTLSLIHISEPTRPRLLSYGVLGLE
;
A
#
# COMPACT_ATOMS: atom_id res chain seq x y z
N MET A 1 19.39 -17.16 21.84
CA MET A 1 18.91 -17.25 20.45
C MET A 1 19.99 -16.64 19.59
N SER A 2 20.58 -17.34 18.63
CA SER A 2 21.68 -16.81 17.82
C SER A 2 21.16 -15.68 16.91
N ILE A 3 21.98 -14.69 16.63
CA ILE A 3 21.65 -13.54 15.74
C ILE A 3 21.17 -14.05 14.37
N ASP A 4 21.79 -15.13 13.89
CA ASP A 4 21.42 -15.77 12.62
C ASP A 4 20.01 -16.40 12.64
N ALA A 5 19.56 -16.93 13.77
CA ALA A 5 18.22 -17.48 13.91
C ALA A 5 17.15 -16.39 13.87
N VAL A 6 17.41 -15.24 14.49
CA VAL A 6 16.52 -14.08 14.45
C VAL A 6 16.41 -13.53 13.02
N ALA A 7 17.54 -13.37 12.33
CA ALA A 7 17.57 -12.91 10.95
C ALA A 7 16.79 -13.84 10.00
N ALA A 8 16.97 -15.16 10.16
CA ALA A 8 16.25 -16.15 9.34
C ALA A 8 14.73 -16.13 9.58
N GLU A 9 14.30 -15.94 10.83
CA GLU A 9 12.88 -15.87 11.17
C GLU A 9 12.22 -14.61 10.60
N GLN A 10 12.91 -13.49 10.63
CA GLN A 10 12.47 -12.23 10.03
C GLN A 10 12.37 -12.34 8.52
N GLN A 11 13.34 -12.93 7.86
CA GLN A 11 13.28 -13.16 6.42
C GLN A 11 12.08 -14.04 6.04
N ARG A 12 11.80 -15.10 6.79
CA ARG A 12 10.60 -15.93 6.59
C ARG A 12 9.31 -15.15 6.80
N PHE A 13 9.26 -14.27 7.78
CA PHE A 13 8.11 -13.40 8.04
C PHE A 13 7.86 -12.46 6.86
N MET A 14 8.90 -11.77 6.38
CA MET A 14 8.80 -10.85 5.24
C MET A 14 8.34 -11.57 3.97
N VAL A 15 8.90 -12.73 3.64
CA VAL A 15 8.46 -13.54 2.50
C VAL A 15 6.98 -13.90 2.62
N ARG A 16 6.51 -14.24 3.81
CA ARG A 16 5.10 -14.56 4.05
C ARG A 16 4.20 -13.34 3.83
N VAL A 17 4.60 -12.16 4.30
CA VAL A 17 3.87 -10.90 4.07
C VAL A 17 3.78 -10.59 2.58
N TYR A 18 4.89 -10.68 1.85
CA TYR A 18 4.91 -10.45 0.40
C TYR A 18 4.01 -11.43 -0.37
N ASN A 19 3.99 -12.71 0.03
CA ASN A 19 3.10 -13.68 -0.58
C ASN A 19 1.62 -13.35 -0.36
N TRP A 20 1.24 -12.89 0.83
CA TRP A 20 -0.12 -12.41 1.11
C TRP A 20 -0.47 -11.16 0.32
N MET A 21 0.45 -10.21 0.20
CA MET A 21 0.28 -9.01 -0.63
C MET A 21 0.07 -9.39 -2.11
N ALA A 22 0.90 -10.30 -2.64
CA ALA A 22 0.78 -10.78 -4.00
C ALA A 22 -0.57 -11.48 -4.25
N ALA A 23 -1.03 -12.31 -3.29
CA ALA A 23 -2.34 -12.95 -3.36
C ALA A 23 -3.49 -11.92 -3.36
N GLY A 24 -3.41 -10.91 -2.49
CA GLY A 24 -4.38 -9.81 -2.45
C GLY A 24 -4.43 -9.03 -3.75
N LEU A 25 -3.28 -8.65 -4.29
CA LEU A 25 -3.17 -7.98 -5.59
C LEU A 25 -3.71 -8.85 -6.74
N GLY A 26 -3.45 -10.16 -6.70
CA GLY A 26 -4.00 -11.10 -7.68
C GLY A 26 -5.53 -11.13 -7.65
N ILE A 27 -6.13 -11.16 -6.46
CA ILE A 27 -7.60 -11.11 -6.30
C ILE A 27 -8.14 -9.75 -6.79
N THR A 28 -7.49 -8.66 -6.42
CA THR A 28 -7.87 -7.32 -6.88
C THR A 28 -7.86 -7.22 -8.41
N GLY A 29 -6.77 -7.66 -9.04
CA GLY A 29 -6.65 -7.66 -10.51
C GLY A 29 -7.67 -8.57 -11.19
N PHE A 30 -7.87 -9.79 -10.66
CA PHE A 30 -8.86 -10.72 -11.19
C PHE A 30 -10.28 -10.17 -11.10
N MET A 31 -10.67 -9.62 -9.95
CA MET A 31 -11.99 -9.02 -9.77
C MET A 31 -12.20 -7.80 -10.65
N ALA A 32 -11.18 -6.94 -10.79
CA ALA A 32 -11.24 -5.77 -11.67
C ALA A 32 -11.46 -6.18 -13.13
N TYR A 33 -10.69 -7.15 -13.61
CA TYR A 33 -10.80 -7.70 -14.95
C TYR A 33 -12.16 -8.39 -15.17
N TYR A 34 -12.61 -9.21 -14.23
CA TYR A 34 -13.86 -9.95 -14.32
C TYR A 34 -15.08 -9.01 -14.40
N VAL A 35 -15.13 -8.00 -13.54
CA VAL A 35 -16.22 -7.00 -13.54
C VAL A 35 -16.20 -6.16 -14.80
N ALA A 36 -15.03 -5.70 -15.25
CA ALA A 36 -14.89 -4.89 -16.47
C ALA A 36 -15.34 -5.65 -17.73
N ASN A 37 -15.11 -6.98 -17.78
CA ASN A 37 -15.50 -7.81 -18.92
C ASN A 37 -16.92 -8.42 -18.81
N THR A 38 -17.64 -8.14 -17.72
CA THR A 38 -19.02 -8.61 -17.53
C THR A 38 -20.00 -7.43 -17.59
N PRO A 39 -20.64 -7.17 -18.73
CA PRO A 39 -21.45 -5.96 -18.94
C PRO A 39 -22.56 -5.77 -17.89
N LYS A 40 -23.17 -6.87 -17.43
CA LYS A 40 -24.21 -6.82 -16.40
C LYS A 40 -23.67 -6.27 -15.07
N LEU A 41 -22.52 -6.80 -14.63
CA LEU A 41 -21.89 -6.36 -13.37
C LEU A 41 -21.36 -4.93 -13.51
N PHE A 42 -20.72 -4.62 -14.61
CA PHE A 42 -20.21 -3.29 -14.89
C PHE A 42 -21.32 -2.23 -14.88
N ASN A 43 -22.47 -2.52 -15.54
CA ASN A 43 -23.61 -1.62 -15.55
C ASN A 43 -24.25 -1.45 -14.15
N ILE A 44 -24.22 -2.46 -13.29
CA ILE A 44 -24.68 -2.32 -11.90
C ILE A 44 -23.75 -1.36 -11.16
N VAL A 45 -22.44 -1.51 -11.31
CA VAL A 45 -21.44 -0.71 -10.58
C VAL A 45 -21.41 0.75 -11.11
N MET A 46 -21.47 0.94 -12.43
CA MET A 46 -21.34 2.24 -13.07
C MET A 46 -22.69 2.91 -13.38
N GLY A 47 -23.76 2.15 -13.55
CA GLY A 47 -25.09 2.68 -13.84
C GLY A 47 -25.75 3.42 -12.67
N ASN A 48 -25.24 3.23 -11.46
CA ASN A 48 -25.70 3.94 -10.28
C ASN A 48 -24.59 4.88 -9.75
N PRO A 49 -24.76 6.21 -9.82
CA PRO A 49 -23.73 7.16 -9.40
C PRO A 49 -23.40 7.09 -7.88
N ILE A 50 -24.28 6.51 -7.08
CA ILE A 50 -24.11 6.39 -5.63
C ILE A 50 -23.22 5.19 -5.29
N LEU A 51 -23.28 4.11 -6.08
CA LEU A 51 -22.62 2.84 -5.75
C LEU A 51 -21.08 2.96 -5.67
N PRO A 52 -20.37 3.65 -6.58
CA PRO A 52 -18.93 3.87 -6.42
C PRO A 52 -18.57 4.61 -5.13
N ILE A 53 -19.37 5.60 -4.73
CA ILE A 53 -19.16 6.36 -3.48
C ILE A 53 -19.34 5.44 -2.27
N VAL A 54 -20.40 4.62 -2.27
CA VAL A 54 -20.64 3.63 -1.20
C VAL A 54 -19.51 2.62 -1.12
N LEU A 55 -18.97 2.15 -2.24
CA LEU A 55 -17.82 1.23 -2.27
C LEU A 55 -16.59 1.87 -1.67
N ILE A 56 -16.28 3.12 -1.97
CA ILE A 56 -15.15 3.84 -1.40
C ILE A 56 -15.32 3.99 0.12
N ILE A 57 -16.49 4.43 0.57
CA ILE A 57 -16.78 4.58 2.01
C ILE A 57 -16.68 3.23 2.73
N ALA A 58 -17.21 2.17 2.13
CA ALA A 58 -17.13 0.82 2.69
C ALA A 58 -15.67 0.34 2.81
N GLN A 59 -14.83 0.59 1.81
CA GLN A 59 -13.41 0.24 1.84
C GLN A 59 -12.67 1.00 2.94
N ILE A 60 -12.90 2.30 3.06
CA ILE A 60 -12.30 3.13 4.13
C ILE A 60 -12.76 2.61 5.49
N GLY A 61 -14.06 2.39 5.68
CA GLY A 61 -14.62 1.84 6.91
C GLY A 61 -14.03 0.47 7.27
N LEU A 62 -13.86 -0.40 6.27
CA LEU A 62 -13.30 -1.74 6.45
C LEU A 62 -11.83 -1.68 6.89
N VAL A 63 -11.03 -0.76 6.34
CA VAL A 63 -9.63 -0.56 6.75
C VAL A 63 -9.56 -0.08 8.19
N PHE A 64 -10.33 0.93 8.57
CA PHE A 64 -10.35 1.42 9.96
C PHE A 64 -10.85 0.34 10.93
N TRP A 65 -11.88 -0.39 10.55
CA TRP A 65 -12.40 -1.48 11.36
C TRP A 65 -11.35 -2.60 11.53
N LEU A 66 -10.68 -3.01 10.46
CA LEU A 66 -9.62 -4.01 10.50
C LEU A 66 -8.45 -3.52 11.36
N ALA A 67 -7.97 -2.29 11.14
CA ALA A 67 -6.86 -1.72 11.90
C ALA A 67 -7.14 -1.66 13.41
N SER A 68 -8.38 -1.35 13.79
CA SER A 68 -8.79 -1.27 15.20
C SER A 68 -8.97 -2.64 15.88
N ARG A 69 -9.27 -3.68 15.11
CA ARG A 69 -9.65 -5.01 15.63
C ARG A 69 -8.64 -6.12 15.33
N VAL A 70 -7.64 -5.88 14.50
CA VAL A 70 -6.71 -6.92 14.01
C VAL A 70 -6.02 -7.69 15.15
N MET A 71 -5.70 -7.02 16.26
CA MET A 71 -5.06 -7.63 17.43
C MET A 71 -6.00 -8.57 18.22
N GLN A 72 -7.31 -8.48 18.02
CA GLN A 72 -8.34 -9.28 18.70
C GLN A 72 -8.94 -10.36 17.80
N MET A 73 -8.57 -10.35 16.51
CA MET A 73 -9.11 -11.30 15.52
C MET A 73 -8.26 -12.56 15.42
N SER A 74 -8.92 -13.66 15.07
CA SER A 74 -8.20 -14.85 14.63
C SER A 74 -7.54 -14.59 13.26
N VAL A 75 -6.45 -15.29 12.97
CA VAL A 75 -5.75 -15.20 11.68
C VAL A 75 -6.70 -15.45 10.50
N SER A 76 -7.61 -16.42 10.63
CA SER A 76 -8.59 -16.74 9.59
C SER A 76 -9.57 -15.58 9.33
N GLN A 77 -10.04 -14.92 10.39
CA GLN A 77 -10.93 -13.77 10.27
C GLN A 77 -10.21 -12.58 9.61
N ALA A 78 -8.99 -12.25 10.05
CA ALA A 78 -8.20 -11.16 9.46
C ALA A 78 -7.92 -11.43 7.97
N THR A 79 -7.59 -12.67 7.61
CA THR A 79 -7.38 -13.10 6.23
C THR A 79 -8.64 -12.96 5.38
N GLY A 80 -9.80 -13.40 5.91
CA GLY A 80 -11.09 -13.28 5.22
C GLY A 80 -11.45 -11.83 4.94
N VAL A 81 -11.27 -10.94 5.91
CA VAL A 81 -11.51 -9.49 5.76
C VAL A 81 -10.54 -8.88 4.76
N PHE A 82 -9.27 -9.28 4.78
CA PHE A 82 -8.28 -8.83 3.81
C PHE A 82 -8.68 -9.20 2.36
N PHE A 83 -9.12 -10.42 2.12
CA PHE A 83 -9.58 -10.83 0.80
C PHE A 83 -10.88 -10.15 0.38
N LEU A 84 -11.79 -9.91 1.32
CA LEU A 84 -12.99 -9.11 1.07
C LEU A 84 -12.61 -7.70 0.63
N TYR A 85 -11.69 -7.06 1.34
CA TYR A 85 -11.16 -5.74 0.97
C TYR A 85 -10.51 -5.75 -0.41
N ALA A 86 -9.66 -6.75 -0.70
CA ALA A 86 -9.02 -6.91 -2.01
C ALA A 86 -10.05 -7.06 -3.14
N GLY A 87 -11.12 -7.84 -2.92
CA GLY A 87 -12.21 -8.00 -3.87
C GLY A 87 -12.99 -6.70 -4.11
N LEU A 88 -13.35 -5.97 -3.05
CA LEU A 88 -14.02 -4.67 -3.15
C LEU A 88 -13.16 -3.64 -3.90
N THR A 89 -11.87 -3.62 -3.61
CA THR A 89 -10.90 -2.76 -4.32
C THR A 89 -10.85 -3.12 -5.81
N GLY A 90 -10.87 -4.42 -6.14
CA GLY A 90 -10.94 -4.87 -7.52
C GLY A 90 -12.20 -4.40 -8.25
N ILE A 91 -13.38 -4.48 -7.60
CA ILE A 91 -14.63 -3.96 -8.16
C ILE A 91 -14.51 -2.46 -8.46
N THR A 92 -13.95 -1.69 -7.53
CA THR A 92 -13.73 -0.25 -7.74
C THR A 92 -12.75 0.01 -8.89
N PHE A 93 -11.69 -0.77 -9.01
CA PHE A 93 -10.69 -0.65 -10.07
C PHE A 93 -11.15 -1.15 -11.45
N SER A 94 -12.31 -1.82 -11.54
CA SER A 94 -12.87 -2.24 -12.84
C SER A 94 -13.10 -1.06 -13.78
N THR A 95 -13.34 0.15 -13.24
CA THR A 95 -13.49 1.38 -14.02
C THR A 95 -12.24 1.74 -14.81
N LEU A 96 -11.05 1.42 -14.26
CA LEU A 96 -9.78 1.74 -14.91
C LEU A 96 -9.63 1.01 -16.27
N PHE A 97 -10.16 -0.22 -16.37
CA PHE A 97 -10.12 -0.99 -17.62
C PHE A 97 -11.01 -0.43 -18.73
N VAL A 98 -11.93 0.46 -18.40
CA VAL A 98 -12.80 1.13 -19.37
C VAL A 98 -12.30 2.53 -19.72
N VAL A 99 -11.73 3.24 -18.72
CA VAL A 99 -11.21 4.59 -18.90
C VAL A 99 -9.86 4.60 -19.58
N TYR A 100 -9.00 3.61 -19.26
CA TYR A 100 -7.63 3.54 -19.76
C TYR A 100 -7.45 2.40 -20.75
N THR A 101 -6.58 2.60 -21.74
CA THR A 101 -6.22 1.55 -22.68
C THR A 101 -5.38 0.45 -22.00
N ALA A 102 -5.47 -0.78 -22.49
CA ALA A 102 -4.68 -1.89 -21.99
C ALA A 102 -3.18 -1.61 -22.02
N SER A 103 -2.68 -0.90 -23.05
CA SER A 103 -1.27 -0.51 -23.13
C SER A 103 -0.86 0.49 -22.06
N SER A 104 -1.75 1.43 -21.72
CA SER A 104 -1.53 2.41 -20.64
C SER A 104 -1.47 1.74 -19.28
N ILE A 105 -2.38 0.80 -19.00
CA ILE A 105 -2.39 0.02 -17.77
C ILE A 105 -1.12 -0.82 -17.66
N THR A 106 -0.73 -1.51 -18.74
CA THR A 106 0.46 -2.36 -18.77
C THR A 106 1.74 -1.54 -18.57
N SER A 107 1.90 -0.41 -19.25
CA SER A 107 3.10 0.43 -19.10
C SER A 107 3.19 1.02 -17.70
N THR A 108 2.07 1.49 -17.12
CA THR A 108 2.04 1.98 -15.74
C THR A 108 2.42 0.88 -14.75
N PHE A 109 1.89 -0.34 -14.96
CA PHE A 109 2.24 -1.49 -14.13
C PHE A 109 3.74 -1.82 -14.20
N LEU A 110 4.32 -1.88 -15.40
CA LEU A 110 5.74 -2.17 -15.58
C LEU A 110 6.65 -1.10 -14.96
N VAL A 111 6.32 0.18 -15.16
CA VAL A 111 7.05 1.29 -14.54
C VAL A 111 6.97 1.21 -13.01
N THR A 112 5.79 0.97 -12.47
CA THR A 112 5.58 0.85 -11.02
C THR A 112 6.32 -0.36 -10.45
N ALA A 113 6.23 -1.52 -11.10
CA ALA A 113 6.95 -2.72 -10.68
C ALA A 113 8.47 -2.54 -10.75
N GLY A 114 8.97 -1.90 -11.80
CA GLY A 114 10.38 -1.56 -11.95
C GLY A 114 10.86 -0.59 -10.87
N THR A 115 10.10 0.46 -10.60
CA THR A 115 10.40 1.43 -9.54
C THR A 115 10.40 0.75 -8.16
N PHE A 116 9.39 -0.07 -7.87
CA PHE A 116 9.32 -0.82 -6.62
C PHE A 116 10.49 -1.79 -6.46
N GLY A 117 10.83 -2.53 -7.52
CA GLY A 117 11.99 -3.43 -7.54
C GLY A 117 13.32 -2.70 -7.30
N ALA A 118 13.54 -1.59 -7.99
CA ALA A 118 14.74 -0.77 -7.82
C ALA A 118 14.84 -0.20 -6.39
N MET A 119 13.72 0.31 -5.85
CA MET A 119 13.69 0.86 -4.49
C MET A 119 13.84 -0.23 -3.42
N SER A 120 13.31 -1.43 -3.66
CA SER A 120 13.51 -2.59 -2.77
C SER A 120 14.98 -3.01 -2.72
N LEU A 121 15.66 -3.07 -3.86
CA LEU A 121 17.10 -3.33 -3.93
C LEU A 121 17.92 -2.23 -3.24
N TYR A 122 17.56 -0.96 -3.46
CA TYR A 122 18.20 0.16 -2.79
C TYR A 122 17.99 0.11 -1.28
N GLY A 123 16.76 -0.16 -0.81
CA GLY A 123 16.44 -0.31 0.61
C GLY A 123 17.26 -1.43 1.27
N TYR A 124 17.43 -2.56 0.57
CA TYR A 124 18.23 -3.68 1.04
C TYR A 124 19.73 -3.37 1.14
N THR A 125 20.25 -2.56 0.22
CA THR A 125 21.70 -2.25 0.14
C THR A 125 22.09 -1.02 0.95
N THR A 126 21.17 -0.10 1.25
CA THR A 126 21.49 1.15 1.94
C THR A 126 21.71 0.95 3.43
N LYS A 127 22.74 1.61 3.95
CA LYS A 127 23.08 1.65 5.40
C LYS A 127 22.62 2.94 6.08
N LYS A 128 21.92 3.83 5.33
CA LYS A 128 21.46 5.13 5.87
C LYS A 128 20.21 4.92 6.71
N ASP A 129 20.15 5.58 7.85
CA ASP A 129 18.94 5.61 8.68
C ASP A 129 17.88 6.49 8.00
N LEU A 130 16.82 5.85 7.49
CA LEU A 130 15.72 6.50 6.79
C LEU A 130 14.50 6.78 7.70
N THR A 131 14.62 6.49 8.99
CA THR A 131 13.51 6.65 9.95
C THR A 131 13.04 8.11 10.06
N SER A 132 13.99 9.06 10.09
CA SER A 132 13.68 10.49 10.12
C SER A 132 12.98 10.98 8.84
N TRP A 133 13.27 10.37 7.70
CA TRP A 133 12.63 10.68 6.42
C TRP A 133 11.16 10.23 6.38
N GLY A 134 10.83 9.15 7.08
CA GLY A 134 9.46 8.65 7.19
C GLY A 134 8.50 9.70 7.74
N SER A 135 8.87 10.37 8.83
CA SER A 135 8.05 11.43 9.44
C SER A 135 7.88 12.64 8.52
N PHE A 136 8.95 13.05 7.82
CA PHE A 136 8.89 14.15 6.85
C PHE A 136 7.98 13.81 5.67
N LEU A 137 8.12 12.60 5.12
CA LEU A 137 7.29 12.13 4.00
C LEU A 137 5.83 11.95 4.41
N PHE A 138 5.57 11.51 5.65
CA PHE A 138 4.20 11.42 6.18
C PHE A 138 3.54 12.80 6.29
N MET A 139 4.28 13.82 6.74
CA MET A 139 3.79 15.22 6.73
C MET A 139 3.51 15.68 5.30
N GLY A 140 4.38 15.35 4.34
CA GLY A 140 4.16 15.62 2.92
C GLY A 140 2.91 14.92 2.37
N LEU A 141 2.62 13.69 2.81
CA LEU A 141 1.41 12.96 2.45
C LEU A 141 0.14 13.70 2.92
N ILE A 142 0.13 14.18 4.16
CA ILE A 142 -0.99 14.98 4.68
C ILE A 142 -1.15 16.26 3.84
N GLY A 143 -0.04 16.93 3.49
CA GLY A 143 -0.05 18.10 2.63
C GLY A 143 -0.67 17.84 1.26
N ILE A 144 -0.35 16.71 0.63
CA ILE A 144 -0.95 16.29 -0.65
C ILE A 144 -2.44 16.01 -0.52
N ILE A 145 -2.88 15.37 0.56
CA ILE A 145 -4.31 15.13 0.81
C ILE A 145 -5.06 16.46 0.90
N ILE A 146 -4.54 17.43 1.66
CA ILE A 146 -5.13 18.76 1.78
C ILE A 146 -5.15 19.47 0.42
N ALA A 147 -4.03 19.45 -0.31
CA ALA A 147 -3.93 20.05 -1.65
C ALA A 147 -4.92 19.40 -2.63
N SER A 148 -5.13 18.09 -2.54
CA SER A 148 -6.10 17.36 -3.37
C SER A 148 -7.53 17.82 -3.09
N VAL A 149 -7.89 17.97 -1.81
CA VAL A 149 -9.21 18.48 -1.41
C VAL A 149 -9.41 19.91 -1.92
N VAL A 150 -8.40 20.78 -1.76
CA VAL A 150 -8.46 22.16 -2.28
C VAL A 150 -8.60 22.17 -3.80
N ASN A 151 -7.89 21.27 -4.51
CA ASN A 151 -7.94 21.20 -5.97
C ASN A 151 -9.31 20.70 -6.52
N ILE A 152 -10.10 19.98 -5.73
CA ILE A 152 -11.48 19.63 -6.11
C ILE A 152 -12.30 20.90 -6.36
N PHE A 153 -12.09 21.94 -5.56
CA PHE A 153 -12.78 23.22 -5.71
C PHE A 153 -12.13 24.13 -6.74
N MET A 154 -10.80 24.14 -6.82
CA MET A 154 -10.05 25.00 -7.73
C MET A 154 -10.01 24.47 -9.17
N GLN A 155 -10.12 23.16 -9.36
CA GLN A 155 -10.06 22.46 -10.67
C GLN A 155 -8.85 22.88 -11.52
N SER A 156 -7.72 23.17 -10.88
CA SER A 156 -6.50 23.63 -11.55
C SER A 156 -5.74 22.43 -12.14
N PRO A 157 -5.54 22.36 -13.48
CA PRO A 157 -4.74 21.30 -14.10
C PRO A 157 -3.28 21.31 -13.65
N MET A 158 -2.71 22.49 -13.40
CA MET A 158 -1.34 22.64 -12.92
C MET A 158 -1.19 22.08 -11.49
N MET A 159 -2.13 22.39 -10.61
CA MET A 159 -2.18 21.85 -9.26
C MET A 159 -2.32 20.33 -9.28
N HIS A 160 -3.18 19.79 -10.15
CA HIS A 160 -3.36 18.35 -10.34
C HIS A 160 -2.03 17.67 -10.73
N MET A 161 -1.30 18.26 -11.68
CA MET A 161 0.00 17.73 -12.11
C MET A 161 1.03 17.74 -10.98
N ILE A 162 1.13 18.82 -10.22
CA ILE A 162 2.03 18.93 -9.06
C ILE A 162 1.69 17.86 -8.00
N ILE A 163 0.43 17.73 -7.65
CA ILE A 163 -0.07 16.71 -6.69
C ILE A 163 0.31 15.32 -7.15
N THR A 164 0.15 15.02 -8.44
CA THR A 164 0.45 13.70 -9.00
C THR A 164 1.94 13.37 -8.90
N TYR A 165 2.83 14.27 -9.35
CA TYR A 165 4.28 14.02 -9.28
C TYR A 165 4.79 13.98 -7.84
N ALA A 166 4.37 14.91 -6.99
CA ALA A 166 4.74 14.94 -5.59
C ALA A 166 4.21 13.68 -4.86
N GLY A 167 2.98 13.24 -5.18
CA GLY A 167 2.40 12.01 -4.65
C GLY A 167 3.24 10.79 -4.95
N VAL A 168 3.63 10.60 -6.21
CA VAL A 168 4.49 9.46 -6.60
C VAL A 168 5.81 9.49 -5.83
N LEU A 169 6.47 10.64 -5.73
CA LEU A 169 7.75 10.77 -5.02
C LEU A 169 7.60 10.47 -3.52
N ILE A 170 6.54 10.96 -2.90
CA ILE A 170 6.27 10.73 -1.48
C ILE A 170 5.95 9.25 -1.23
N PHE A 171 5.12 8.61 -2.06
CA PHE A 171 4.81 7.19 -1.91
C PHE A 171 6.01 6.29 -2.13
N VAL A 172 6.87 6.59 -3.11
CA VAL A 172 8.13 5.88 -3.32
C VAL A 172 9.04 6.02 -2.10
N GLY A 173 9.17 7.23 -1.55
CA GLY A 173 9.96 7.50 -0.35
C GLY A 173 9.40 6.80 0.90
N LEU A 174 8.08 6.79 1.10
CA LEU A 174 7.42 6.08 2.20
C LEU A 174 7.63 4.57 2.09
N THR A 175 7.53 4.00 0.88
CA THR A 175 7.79 2.58 0.64
C THR A 175 9.23 2.23 1.03
N LEU A 176 10.19 3.07 0.66
CA LEU A 176 11.59 2.88 1.04
C LEU A 176 11.80 2.96 2.56
N SER A 177 11.18 3.95 3.21
CA SER A 177 11.22 4.10 4.66
C SER A 177 10.61 2.89 5.37
N LEU A 178 9.49 2.36 4.87
CA LEU A 178 8.80 1.19 5.43
C LEU A 178 9.64 -0.09 5.29
N ILE A 179 10.29 -0.30 4.14
CA ILE A 179 11.20 -1.44 3.93
C ILE A 179 12.35 -1.39 4.94
N HIS A 180 12.87 -0.21 5.21
CA HIS A 180 14.00 -0.03 6.13
C HIS A 180 13.61 -0.18 7.61
N ILE A 181 12.41 0.25 8.00
CA ILE A 181 11.88 0.08 9.38
C ILE A 181 11.56 -1.38 9.66
N SER A 182 11.17 -2.16 8.66
CA SER A 182 10.90 -3.59 8.80
C SER A 182 12.17 -4.45 8.88
N GLU A 183 13.34 -3.90 8.55
CA GLU A 183 14.61 -4.52 8.93
C GLU A 183 14.88 -4.25 10.42
N PRO A 184 14.97 -5.27 11.29
CA PRO A 184 15.33 -5.06 12.68
C PRO A 184 16.80 -4.65 12.73
N THR A 185 17.02 -3.38 12.64
CA THR A 185 18.32 -2.80 12.84
C THR A 185 18.77 -3.03 14.26
N ARG A 186 19.88 -3.77 14.38
CA ARG A 186 20.92 -3.74 15.40
C ARG A 186 20.45 -3.74 16.87
N PRO A 187 21.09 -4.53 17.68
CA PRO A 187 20.85 -4.59 19.12
C PRO A 187 21.33 -3.29 19.79
N ARG A 188 20.53 -2.23 19.73
CA ARG A 188 20.75 -1.05 20.58
C ARG A 188 20.39 -1.33 22.05
N LEU A 189 19.78 -2.49 22.33
CA LEU A 189 19.35 -2.86 23.69
C LEU A 189 20.38 -3.69 24.47
N LEU A 190 21.49 -4.10 23.86
CA LEU A 190 22.55 -4.82 24.59
C LEU A 190 23.63 -3.90 25.18
N SER A 191 23.64 -2.62 24.82
CA SER A 191 24.65 -1.71 25.39
C SER A 191 24.26 -1.10 26.74
N TYR A 192 23.00 -1.19 27.14
CA TYR A 192 22.53 -0.72 28.47
C TYR A 192 22.42 -1.83 29.52
N GLY A 193 22.47 -3.09 29.10
CA GLY A 193 22.33 -4.24 30.01
C GLY A 193 23.67 -4.79 30.56
N VAL A 194 24.81 -4.38 30.03
CA VAL A 194 26.13 -4.92 30.44
C VAL A 194 26.87 -3.97 31.39
N LEU A 195 26.40 -2.76 31.61
CA LEU A 195 27.01 -1.78 32.52
C LEU A 195 26.33 -1.68 33.89
N GLY A 196 25.53 -2.65 34.27
CA GLY A 196 24.78 -2.66 35.54
C GLY A 196 25.08 -3.84 36.47
N LEU A 197 26.18 -4.57 36.26
CA LEU A 197 26.62 -5.61 37.17
C LEU A 197 28.11 -5.41 37.49
N GLU A 198 28.44 -4.46 38.37
CA GLU A 198 29.47 -4.48 39.37
C GLU A 198 28.97 -3.75 40.62
#